data_8afadc155dcaee8bb5acd246f158e933
#
_entry.id   8afadc155dcaee8bb5acd246f158e933
#
_cell.length_a   1.000
_cell.length_b   1.000
_cell.length_c   1.000
_cell.angle_alpha   90.00
_cell.angle_beta   90.00
_cell.angle_gamma   90.00
#
_symmetry.space_group_name_H-M   'P 1'
#
loop_
_entity.id
_entity.type
_entity.pdbx_description
1 polymer ?
#
loop_
_entity_poly.entity_id
_entity_poly.type
_entity_poly.pdbx_seq_one_letter_code
_entity_poly.pdbx_strand_id
1 'polypeptide(L)'
;MDVATAIRDKLTSALKPLRLEVIDDSARHEGHAGSRPGGQSHFRVRIVSSLFEGMSRLARQKLVYATLAQELAGPVHALSVTARTPDEAG
;
A
#
# COMPACT_ATOMS: atom_id res chain seq x y z
N MET A 1 -11.54 -1.39 -12.97
CA MET A 1 -10.64 -2.22 -12.15
C MET A 1 -10.77 -1.83 -10.68
N ASP A 2 -10.79 -2.80 -9.83
CA ASP A 2 -10.84 -2.61 -8.39
C ASP A 2 -9.54 -1.94 -7.90
N VAL A 3 -9.67 -0.98 -6.98
CA VAL A 3 -8.49 -0.22 -6.50
C VAL A 3 -7.51 -1.14 -5.77
N ALA A 4 -8.00 -2.05 -4.94
CA ALA A 4 -7.13 -2.99 -4.24
C ALA A 4 -6.35 -3.85 -5.23
N THR A 5 -6.97 -4.29 -6.31
CA THR A 5 -6.32 -5.07 -7.35
C THR A 5 -5.23 -4.25 -8.05
N ALA A 6 -5.53 -2.98 -8.35
CA ALA A 6 -4.54 -2.09 -8.97
C ALA A 6 -3.33 -1.89 -8.07
N ILE A 7 -3.54 -1.68 -6.78
CA ILE A 7 -2.47 -1.55 -5.80
C ILE A 7 -1.62 -2.82 -5.77
N ARG A 8 -2.27 -3.97 -5.67
CA ARG A 8 -1.58 -5.27 -5.61
C ARG A 8 -0.75 -5.51 -6.85
N ASP A 9 -1.32 -5.27 -8.02
CA ASP A 9 -0.63 -5.52 -9.28
C ASP A 9 0.60 -4.63 -9.45
N LYS A 10 0.47 -3.35 -9.12
CA LYS A 10 1.59 -2.42 -9.23
C LYS A 10 2.72 -2.77 -8.27
N LEU A 11 2.39 -3.08 -7.03
CA LEU A 11 3.41 -3.45 -6.04
C LEU A 11 4.08 -4.77 -6.38
N THR A 12 3.32 -5.72 -6.89
CA THR A 12 3.87 -7.01 -7.31
C THR A 12 4.86 -6.84 -8.45
N SER A 13 4.51 -6.05 -9.45
CA SER A 13 5.38 -5.81 -10.61
C SER A 13 6.64 -5.03 -10.23
N ALA A 14 6.50 -4.01 -9.40
CA ALA A 14 7.60 -3.10 -9.11
C ALA A 14 8.55 -3.64 -8.05
N LEU A 15 8.03 -4.31 -7.02
CA LEU A 15 8.80 -4.65 -5.83
C LEU A 15 8.99 -6.14 -5.62
N LYS A 16 8.34 -6.97 -6.42
CA LYS A 16 8.48 -8.43 -6.41
C LYS A 16 8.46 -9.02 -5.00
N PRO A 17 7.37 -8.75 -4.25
CA PRO A 17 7.32 -9.11 -2.84
C PRO A 17 7.25 -10.62 -2.62
N LEU A 18 7.81 -11.07 -1.50
CA LEU A 18 7.61 -12.42 -0.99
C LEU A 18 6.25 -12.54 -0.31
N ARG A 19 5.78 -11.45 0.29
CA ARG A 19 4.46 -11.38 0.90
C ARG A 19 3.86 -10.01 0.61
N LEU A 20 2.57 -9.98 0.38
CA LEU A 20 1.86 -8.74 0.14
C LEU A 20 0.43 -8.88 0.65
N GLU A 21 0.05 -7.98 1.56
CA GLU A 21 -1.32 -7.83 1.99
C GLU A 21 -1.81 -6.44 1.63
N VAL A 22 -2.96 -6.37 1.00
CA VAL A 22 -3.63 -5.10 0.70
C VAL A 22 -5.00 -5.18 1.35
N ILE A 23 -5.22 -4.34 2.35
CA ILE A 23 -6.43 -4.36 3.16
C ILE A 23 -7.19 -3.07 2.90
N ASP A 24 -8.44 -3.19 2.47
CA ASP A 24 -9.34 -2.05 2.35
C ASP A 24 -9.88 -1.74 3.75
N ASP A 25 -9.40 -0.63 4.30
CA ASP A 25 -9.72 -0.21 5.67
C ASP A 25 -10.81 0.88 5.68
N SER A 26 -11.47 1.08 4.54
CA SER A 26 -12.41 2.20 4.36
C SER A 26 -13.60 2.15 5.32
N ALA A 27 -14.06 0.96 5.67
CA ALA A 27 -15.20 0.80 6.57
C ALA A 27 -14.96 1.42 7.94
N ARG A 28 -13.70 1.49 8.38
CA ARG A 28 -13.34 2.10 9.67
C ARG A 28 -13.41 3.63 9.62
N HIS A 29 -13.50 4.20 8.43
CA HIS A 29 -13.53 5.64 8.21
C HIS A 29 -14.85 6.10 7.61
N GLU A 30 -15.82 5.21 7.54
CA GLU A 30 -17.12 5.51 6.95
C GLU A 30 -17.76 6.68 7.68
N GLY A 31 -18.24 7.66 6.93
CA GLY A 31 -18.81 8.88 7.49
C GLY A 31 -17.81 9.97 7.82
N HIS A 32 -16.51 9.70 7.72
CA HIS A 32 -15.45 10.69 7.93
C HIS A 32 -15.05 11.36 6.62
N ALA A 33 -14.37 12.49 6.72
CA ALA A 33 -13.84 13.19 5.54
C ALA A 33 -12.91 12.25 4.77
N GLY A 34 -13.06 12.21 3.45
CA GLY A 34 -12.26 11.36 2.58
C GLY A 34 -12.84 9.98 2.36
N SER A 35 -13.80 9.58 3.17
CA SER A 35 -14.48 8.31 3.01
C SER A 35 -15.54 8.42 1.90
N ARG A 36 -15.89 7.30 1.28
CA ARG A 36 -16.91 7.28 0.25
C ARG A 36 -17.64 5.94 0.26
N PRO A 37 -18.88 5.90 -0.27
CA PRO A 37 -19.64 4.67 -0.33
C PRO A 37 -18.90 3.58 -1.11
N GLY A 38 -18.96 2.37 -0.62
CA GLY A 38 -18.32 1.23 -1.28
C GLY A 38 -16.86 1.04 -0.93
N GLY A 39 -16.29 1.92 -0.10
CA GLY A 39 -14.89 1.78 0.32
C GLY A 39 -13.90 2.25 -0.74
N GLN A 40 -12.74 1.59 -0.82
CA GLN A 40 -11.67 1.83 -1.79
C GLN A 40 -11.02 3.21 -1.66
N SER A 41 -11.06 3.80 -0.47
CA SER A 41 -10.46 5.11 -0.20
C SER A 41 -9.35 5.08 0.85
N HIS A 42 -9.36 4.10 1.75
CA HIS A 42 -8.39 3.98 2.83
C HIS A 42 -7.82 2.56 2.81
N PHE A 43 -6.52 2.45 2.65
CA PHE A 43 -5.87 1.15 2.51
C PHE A 43 -4.72 0.98 3.47
N ARG A 44 -4.49 -0.26 3.85
CA ARG A 44 -3.34 -0.68 4.60
C ARG A 44 -2.57 -1.70 3.76
N VAL A 45 -1.27 -1.47 3.61
CA VAL A 45 -0.39 -2.35 2.84
C VAL A 45 0.68 -2.90 3.76
N ARG A 46 0.84 -4.21 3.76
CA ARG A 46 1.97 -4.89 4.39
C ARG A 46 2.73 -5.61 3.30
N ILE A 47 4.00 -5.25 3.15
CA ILE A 47 4.80 -5.77 2.04
C ILE A 47 6.17 -6.21 2.55
N VAL A 48 6.58 -7.40 2.12
CA VAL A 48 7.90 -7.96 2.41
C VAL A 48 8.64 -8.16 1.11
N SER A 49 9.78 -7.50 0.96
CA SER A 49 10.58 -7.60 -0.26
C SER A 49 12.06 -7.46 0.05
N SER A 50 12.88 -8.29 -0.60
CA SER A 50 14.34 -8.19 -0.49
C SER A 50 14.86 -6.89 -1.09
N LEU A 51 14.08 -6.24 -1.95
CA LEU A 51 14.48 -4.95 -2.52
C LEU A 51 14.59 -3.84 -1.48
N PHE A 52 13.99 -4.03 -0.32
CA PHE A 52 14.08 -3.05 0.77
C PHE A 52 15.38 -3.14 1.57
N GLU A 53 16.22 -4.14 1.30
CA GLU A 53 17.48 -4.29 2.03
C GLU A 53 18.38 -3.07 1.79
N GLY A 54 18.96 -2.55 2.87
CA GLY A 54 19.79 -1.36 2.79
C GLY A 54 19.01 -0.05 2.76
N MET A 55 17.69 -0.09 2.70
CA MET A 55 16.86 1.11 2.66
C MET A 55 16.32 1.45 4.04
N SER A 56 16.30 2.75 4.36
CA SER A 56 15.64 3.22 5.57
C SER A 56 14.13 2.99 5.48
N ARG A 57 13.43 3.03 6.61
CA ARG A 57 11.98 2.92 6.61
C ARG A 57 11.33 4.03 5.80
N LEU A 58 11.86 5.25 5.92
CA LEU A 58 11.35 6.38 5.16
C LEU A 58 11.52 6.16 3.65
N ALA A 59 12.69 5.67 3.23
CA ALA A 59 12.94 5.41 1.81
C ALA A 59 12.00 4.34 1.25
N ARG A 60 11.73 3.30 2.02
CA ARG A 60 10.79 2.25 1.64
C ARG A 60 9.38 2.81 1.44
N GLN A 61 8.94 3.63 2.38
CA GLN A 61 7.63 4.26 2.32
C GLN A 61 7.50 5.16 1.10
N LYS A 62 8.52 5.96 0.84
CA LYS A 62 8.56 6.83 -0.34
C LYS A 62 8.48 6.02 -1.63
N LEU A 63 9.16 4.88 -1.68
CA LEU A 63 9.15 4.02 -2.85
C LEU A 63 7.75 3.43 -3.11
N VAL A 64 7.09 2.96 -2.05
CA VAL A 64 5.72 2.45 -2.17
C VAL A 64 4.77 3.57 -2.60
N TYR A 65 4.88 4.75 -2.02
CA TYR A 65 4.04 5.88 -2.39
C TYR A 65 4.27 6.30 -3.83
N ALA A 66 5.52 6.32 -4.30
CA ALA A 66 5.82 6.66 -5.69
C ALA A 66 5.23 5.63 -6.65
N THR A 67 5.30 4.36 -6.30
CA THR A 67 4.71 3.28 -7.10
C THR A 67 3.20 3.43 -7.23
N LEU A 68 2.55 3.96 -6.19
CA LEU A 68 1.10 4.12 -6.13
C LEU A 68 0.65 5.57 -6.35
N ALA A 69 1.48 6.38 -7.02
CA ALA A 69 1.22 7.80 -7.17
C ALA A 69 -0.14 8.08 -7.83
N GLN A 70 -0.53 7.29 -8.82
CA GLN A 70 -1.82 7.48 -9.50
C GLN A 70 -2.99 7.23 -8.57
N GLU A 71 -2.92 6.17 -7.77
CA GLU A 71 -3.97 5.83 -6.83
C GLU A 71 -4.09 6.89 -5.73
N LEU A 72 -2.94 7.39 -5.26
CA LEU A 72 -2.92 8.44 -4.24
C LEU A 72 -3.41 9.79 -4.76
N ALA A 73 -3.23 10.06 -6.05
CA ALA A 73 -3.76 11.28 -6.68
C ALA A 73 -5.27 11.16 -6.96
N GLY A 74 -5.80 9.95 -7.00
CA GLY A 74 -7.18 9.67 -7.34
C GLY A 74 -8.00 9.14 -6.16
N PRO A 75 -8.40 7.87 -6.20
CA PRO A 75 -9.37 7.33 -5.23
C PRO A 75 -8.84 7.13 -3.82
N VAL A 76 -7.52 6.99 -3.63
CA VAL A 76 -6.96 6.64 -2.32
C VAL A 76 -6.68 7.92 -1.52
N HIS A 77 -7.43 8.11 -0.43
CA HIS A 77 -7.26 9.25 0.47
C HIS A 77 -6.18 9.01 1.52
N ALA A 78 -6.04 7.79 1.97
CA ALA A 78 -5.07 7.45 3.01
C ALA A 78 -4.46 6.08 2.74
N LEU A 79 -3.17 5.97 3.00
CA LEU A 79 -2.43 4.73 2.81
C LEU A 79 -1.45 4.55 3.97
N SER A 80 -1.59 3.43 4.67
CA SER A 80 -0.67 3.02 5.72
C SER A 80 0.20 1.90 5.16
N VAL A 81 1.52 2.02 5.33
CA VAL A 81 2.47 1.07 4.76
C VAL A 81 3.37 0.50 5.84
N THR A 82 3.47 -0.82 5.88
CA THR A 82 4.50 -1.53 6.64
C THR A 82 5.36 -2.28 5.63
N ALA A 83 6.58 -1.82 5.42
CA ALA A 83 7.51 -2.38 4.44
C ALA A 83 8.70 -3.01 5.16
N ARG A 84 8.92 -4.30 4.95
CA ARG A 84 9.94 -5.07 5.66
C ARG A 84 10.80 -5.86 4.69
N THR A 85 12.04 -6.12 5.11
CA THR A 85 12.87 -7.13 4.45
C THR A 85 12.46 -8.52 4.93
N PRO A 86 12.86 -9.58 4.22
CA PRO A 86 12.56 -10.95 4.68
C PRO A 86 13.10 -11.23 6.09
N ASP A 87 14.28 -10.74 6.42
CA ASP A 87 14.85 -10.93 7.76
C ASP A 87 14.00 -10.26 8.84
N GLU A 88 13.50 -9.05 8.56
CA GLU A 88 12.66 -8.30 9.51
C GLU A 88 11.30 -8.95 9.70
N ALA A 89 10.80 -9.58 8.66
CA ALA A 89 9.47 -10.19 8.70
C ALA A 89 9.48 -11.54 9.41
N GLY A 90 10.61 -12.11 9.50
CA GLY A 90 10.67 -13.32 10.16
C GLY A 90 11.30 -14.37 10.17
#